data_145d8307efe0d63f0e25db4b11b045a5
#
_entry.id   145d8307efe0d63f0e25db4b11b045a5
#
_cell.length_a   1.000
_cell.length_b   1.000
_cell.length_c   1.000
_cell.angle_alpha   90.00
_cell.angle_beta   90.00
_cell.angle_gamma   90.00
#
_symmetry.space_group_name_H-M   'P 1'
#
loop_
_entity.id
_entity.type
_entity.pdbx_description
1 polymer ?
#
loop_
_entity_poly.entity_id
_entity_poly.type
_entity_poly.pdbx_seq_one_letter_code
_entity_poly.pdbx_strand_id
1 'polypeptide(L)'
;MQPLSTRTEHFTDSVIRRMTRVSAKYGAINLSQGYPDFNPPSAILDRLAEVSHENFHQYSITWGAQNFREALAEKQSRLMGRQIDPNTEIVTTCGSTEAMMAAMMTVANPGDKVIVFSPFYENYGADTILSGAEPIYVPLHPPLFNFNVDELEAAFRQHPKALILCNPSNPCGKVFTRAELELIADMAEKYDTYVITDEVYEHIVYAPYQHTYFATLPGMWQRTISCSSLSKTYSITGWRLGYTIAPPEITDRIKKVHDFLTVGAAAPLQEAVIPGLRFGQEYYNDLLATYTRKRDLFVEGLDAIGLQHTVPQGAYYILMDISEFGFDSDLEFCEVLARDVGVGAVPRSSFFREPVNHLIRFHFAKRDETLCAALNRLETIRKKIPARK
;
A
#
# COMPACT_ATOMS: atom_id res chain seq x y z
N MET A 1 17.07 -21.33 -28.91
CA MET A 1 17.27 -20.17 -27.99
C MET A 1 17.39 -20.70 -26.59
N GLN A 2 18.17 -20.06 -25.72
CA GLN A 2 18.21 -20.41 -24.30
C GLN A 2 16.86 -20.06 -23.65
N PRO A 3 16.40 -20.80 -22.62
CA PRO A 3 15.18 -20.47 -21.91
C PRO A 3 15.30 -19.11 -21.19
N LEU A 4 14.16 -18.43 -21.03
CA LEU A 4 14.09 -17.20 -20.23
C LEU A 4 14.24 -17.52 -18.73
N SER A 5 14.42 -16.51 -17.91
CA SER A 5 14.46 -16.66 -16.45
C SER A 5 13.13 -17.20 -15.91
N THR A 6 13.22 -18.24 -15.07
CA THR A 6 12.04 -18.85 -14.43
C THR A 6 11.38 -17.96 -13.37
N ARG A 7 12.05 -16.89 -12.91
CA ARG A 7 11.50 -15.98 -11.88
C ARG A 7 10.13 -15.43 -12.22
N THR A 8 9.89 -15.10 -13.50
CA THR A 8 8.64 -14.52 -13.97
C THR A 8 7.52 -15.56 -14.22
N GLU A 9 7.80 -16.85 -14.04
CA GLU A 9 6.80 -17.92 -14.16
C GLU A 9 5.95 -18.06 -12.88
N HIS A 10 6.41 -17.52 -11.76
CA HIS A 10 5.81 -17.70 -10.44
C HIS A 10 4.82 -16.58 -10.03
N PHE A 11 4.61 -15.58 -10.87
CA PHE A 11 3.60 -14.54 -10.68
C PHE A 11 3.04 -14.08 -12.03
N THR A 12 1.82 -13.53 -12.00
CA THR A 12 1.10 -13.06 -13.20
C THR A 12 1.19 -11.55 -13.35
N ASP A 13 0.75 -11.04 -14.51
CA ASP A 13 0.52 -9.61 -14.69
C ASP A 13 -0.42 -9.06 -13.61
N SER A 14 -0.17 -7.80 -13.20
CA SER A 14 -1.00 -7.11 -12.22
C SER A 14 -2.49 -7.15 -12.58
N VAL A 15 -3.27 -7.78 -11.73
CA VAL A 15 -4.73 -7.87 -11.89
C VAL A 15 -5.38 -6.49 -11.72
N ILE A 16 -4.83 -5.63 -10.86
CA ILE A 16 -5.29 -4.24 -10.70
C ILE A 16 -5.20 -3.50 -12.04
N ARG A 17 -4.08 -3.62 -12.76
CA ARG A 17 -3.89 -2.99 -14.08
C ARG A 17 -4.79 -3.61 -15.14
N ARG A 18 -5.02 -4.92 -15.10
CA ARG A 18 -5.99 -5.60 -15.96
C ARG A 18 -7.39 -5.02 -15.76
N MET A 19 -7.86 -4.88 -14.52
CA MET A 19 -9.18 -4.35 -14.22
C MET A 19 -9.33 -2.86 -14.58
N THR A 20 -8.24 -2.08 -14.55
CA THR A 20 -8.23 -0.72 -15.09
C THR A 20 -8.50 -0.69 -16.59
N ARG A 21 -7.87 -1.60 -17.36
CA ARG A 21 -8.13 -1.74 -18.80
C ARG A 21 -9.56 -2.23 -19.08
N VAL A 22 -10.07 -3.15 -18.27
CA VAL A 22 -11.47 -3.64 -18.37
C VAL A 22 -12.44 -2.48 -18.10
N SER A 23 -12.20 -1.69 -17.05
CA SER A 23 -13.04 -0.51 -16.76
C SER A 23 -13.05 0.49 -17.91
N ALA A 24 -11.88 0.79 -18.50
CA ALA A 24 -11.79 1.68 -19.66
C ALA A 24 -12.52 1.12 -20.89
N LYS A 25 -12.39 -0.19 -21.15
CA LYS A 25 -13.06 -0.86 -22.28
C LYS A 25 -14.57 -0.69 -22.25
N TYR A 26 -15.18 -0.74 -21.08
CA TYR A 26 -16.65 -0.68 -20.91
C TYR A 26 -17.16 0.69 -20.46
N GLY A 27 -16.32 1.72 -20.36
CA GLY A 27 -16.71 3.03 -19.83
C GLY A 27 -17.21 2.97 -18.39
N ALA A 28 -16.71 2.00 -17.62
CA ALA A 28 -17.06 1.82 -16.23
C ALA A 28 -16.36 2.85 -15.34
N ILE A 29 -17.01 3.27 -14.25
CA ILE A 29 -16.39 4.07 -13.20
C ILE A 29 -15.31 3.19 -12.55
N ASN A 30 -14.05 3.60 -12.69
CA ASN A 30 -12.92 2.81 -12.20
C ASN A 30 -12.73 2.95 -10.69
N LEU A 31 -13.24 2.01 -9.91
CA LEU A 31 -12.96 1.85 -8.48
C LEU A 31 -11.98 0.69 -8.20
N SER A 32 -11.27 0.21 -9.24
CA SER A 32 -10.29 -0.88 -9.12
C SER A 32 -8.90 -0.39 -8.70
N GLN A 33 -8.30 0.54 -9.44
CA GLN A 33 -6.97 1.06 -9.14
C GLN A 33 -7.02 2.23 -8.16
N GLY A 34 -6.45 2.03 -6.97
CA GLY A 34 -6.50 2.99 -5.87
C GLY A 34 -5.64 4.24 -6.10
N TYR A 35 -6.21 5.24 -6.77
CA TYR A 35 -5.65 6.58 -6.89
C TYR A 35 -6.76 7.66 -6.83
N PRO A 36 -6.47 8.83 -6.22
CA PRO A 36 -7.40 9.94 -6.18
C PRO A 36 -7.72 10.50 -7.57
N ASP A 37 -8.94 10.99 -7.79
CA ASP A 37 -9.35 11.76 -8.97
C ASP A 37 -9.45 13.26 -8.67
N PHE A 38 -8.83 13.71 -7.60
CA PHE A 38 -8.70 15.12 -7.21
C PHE A 38 -7.23 15.53 -7.19
N ASN A 39 -7.01 16.83 -7.33
CA ASN A 39 -5.66 17.38 -7.49
C ASN A 39 -4.85 17.33 -6.19
N PRO A 40 -3.50 17.33 -6.32
CA PRO A 40 -2.60 17.61 -5.21
C PRO A 40 -2.84 18.98 -4.57
N PRO A 41 -2.33 19.24 -3.36
CA PRO A 41 -2.34 20.58 -2.75
C PRO A 41 -1.72 21.65 -3.66
N SER A 42 -2.34 22.82 -3.74
CA SER A 42 -1.90 23.92 -4.62
C SER A 42 -0.46 24.34 -4.35
N ALA A 43 -0.03 24.40 -3.08
CA ALA A 43 1.34 24.77 -2.72
C ALA A 43 2.41 23.85 -3.34
N ILE A 44 2.07 22.56 -3.55
CA ILE A 44 2.95 21.60 -4.24
C ILE A 44 2.95 21.85 -5.74
N LEU A 45 1.79 22.15 -6.33
CA LEU A 45 1.67 22.46 -7.76
C LEU A 45 2.34 23.78 -8.13
N ASP A 46 2.17 24.80 -7.27
CA ASP A 46 2.80 26.11 -7.45
C ASP A 46 4.33 25.97 -7.39
N ARG A 47 4.85 25.21 -6.42
CA ARG A 47 6.28 24.93 -6.33
C ARG A 47 6.78 24.14 -7.55
N LEU A 48 6.01 23.19 -8.08
CA LEU A 48 6.38 22.49 -9.31
C LEU A 48 6.51 23.45 -10.50
N ALA A 49 5.60 24.40 -10.61
CA ALA A 49 5.67 25.43 -11.67
C ALA A 49 6.94 26.27 -11.56
N GLU A 50 7.31 26.69 -10.36
CA GLU A 50 8.58 27.40 -10.11
C GLU A 50 9.81 26.55 -10.48
N VAL A 51 9.86 25.32 -9.94
CA VAL A 51 10.96 24.36 -10.16
C VAL A 51 11.21 24.09 -11.65
N SER A 52 10.15 24.13 -12.47
CA SER A 52 10.28 23.92 -13.92
C SER A 52 11.14 24.97 -14.62
N HIS A 53 11.40 26.13 -13.99
CA HIS A 53 12.25 27.20 -14.49
C HIS A 53 13.57 27.33 -13.71
N GLU A 54 13.79 26.52 -12.69
CA GLU A 54 14.99 26.51 -11.86
C GLU A 54 15.97 25.42 -12.32
N ASN A 55 17.16 25.40 -11.75
CA ASN A 55 18.22 24.47 -12.17
C ASN A 55 18.18 23.14 -11.39
N PHE A 56 17.03 22.41 -11.43
CA PHE A 56 16.88 21.11 -10.80
C PHE A 56 16.70 19.94 -11.78
N HIS A 57 17.11 20.09 -13.03
CA HIS A 57 16.87 19.12 -14.10
C HIS A 57 17.92 18.01 -14.19
N GLN A 58 19.01 18.12 -13.46
CA GLN A 58 20.08 17.13 -13.44
C GLN A 58 19.93 16.18 -12.25
N TYR A 59 20.77 15.17 -12.17
CA TYR A 59 20.77 14.24 -11.03
C TYR A 59 20.93 14.97 -9.71
N SER A 60 20.08 14.65 -8.75
CA SER A 60 20.36 14.92 -7.34
C SER A 60 21.38 13.91 -6.80
N ILE A 61 21.76 14.03 -5.53
CA ILE A 61 22.41 12.93 -4.81
C ILE A 61 21.51 11.69 -4.98
N THR A 62 22.09 10.53 -5.32
CA THR A 62 21.32 9.34 -5.73
C THR A 62 20.31 8.91 -4.67
N TRP A 63 20.67 8.88 -3.40
CA TRP A 63 19.77 8.55 -2.29
C TRP A 63 18.84 9.68 -1.86
N GLY A 64 18.73 10.75 -2.65
CA GLY A 64 17.79 11.85 -2.48
C GLY A 64 18.45 13.23 -2.29
N ALA A 65 17.79 14.27 -2.79
CA ALA A 65 18.20 15.65 -2.60
C ALA A 65 18.29 15.99 -1.11
N GLN A 66 19.30 16.75 -0.70
CA GLN A 66 19.56 17.02 0.71
C GLN A 66 18.39 17.73 1.40
N ASN A 67 17.89 18.80 0.80
CA ASN A 67 16.77 19.58 1.31
C ASN A 67 15.48 18.74 1.43
N PHE A 68 15.25 17.81 0.50
CA PHE A 68 14.13 16.87 0.59
C PHE A 68 14.29 15.90 1.78
N ARG A 69 15.49 15.31 1.94
CA ARG A 69 15.75 14.39 3.05
C ARG A 69 15.70 15.10 4.41
N GLU A 70 16.16 16.35 4.49
CA GLU A 70 16.05 17.18 5.71
C GLU A 70 14.59 17.46 6.07
N ALA A 71 13.76 17.88 5.11
CA ALA A 71 12.35 18.13 5.34
C ALA A 71 11.58 16.83 5.72
N LEU A 72 11.94 15.71 5.10
CA LEU A 72 11.37 14.40 5.41
C LEU A 72 11.79 13.94 6.81
N ALA A 73 13.08 14.10 7.18
CA ALA A 73 13.58 13.77 8.50
C ALA A 73 12.88 14.59 9.59
N GLU A 74 12.67 15.89 9.37
CA GLU A 74 11.93 16.76 10.29
C GLU A 74 10.49 16.25 10.50
N LYS A 75 9.77 15.97 9.40
CA LYS A 75 8.40 15.42 9.44
C LYS A 75 8.36 14.10 10.21
N GLN A 76 9.19 13.14 9.82
CA GLN A 76 9.14 11.79 10.38
C GLN A 76 9.70 11.71 11.80
N SER A 77 10.68 12.55 12.16
CA SER A 77 11.14 12.65 13.54
C SER A 77 10.02 13.05 14.49
N ARG A 78 9.20 14.01 14.06
CA ARG A 78 8.03 14.45 14.84
C ARG A 78 6.98 13.35 14.99
N LEU A 79 6.69 12.64 13.90
CA LEU A 79 5.66 11.59 13.89
C LEU A 79 6.09 10.33 14.64
N MET A 80 7.34 9.92 14.49
CA MET A 80 7.88 8.71 15.12
C MET A 80 8.37 8.97 16.56
N GLY A 81 8.43 10.23 16.99
CA GLY A 81 8.93 10.58 18.34
C GLY A 81 10.41 10.26 18.56
N ARG A 82 11.20 10.18 17.48
CA ARG A 82 12.65 9.97 17.52
C ARG A 82 13.36 10.84 16.50
N GLN A 83 14.59 11.28 16.83
CA GLN A 83 15.42 11.99 15.86
C GLN A 83 15.86 11.04 14.73
N ILE A 84 15.64 11.46 13.47
CA ILE A 84 16.07 10.76 12.27
C ILE A 84 17.15 11.59 11.59
N ASP A 85 18.30 10.97 11.29
CA ASP A 85 19.39 11.62 10.57
C ASP A 85 19.12 11.55 9.05
N PRO A 86 18.93 12.70 8.36
CA PRO A 86 18.69 12.74 6.94
C PRO A 86 19.84 12.19 6.08
N ASN A 87 21.04 12.08 6.61
CA ASN A 87 22.23 11.66 5.88
C ASN A 87 22.49 10.15 5.94
N THR A 88 22.11 9.53 7.04
CA THR A 88 22.45 8.15 7.33
C THR A 88 21.26 7.21 7.46
N GLU A 89 20.03 7.73 7.64
CA GLU A 89 18.85 6.91 7.95
C GLU A 89 17.75 6.99 6.88
N ILE A 90 17.93 7.78 5.79
CA ILE A 90 16.93 7.96 4.73
C ILE A 90 17.50 7.62 3.36
N VAL A 91 16.69 6.91 2.54
CA VAL A 91 16.85 6.80 1.10
C VAL A 91 15.55 7.18 0.40
N THR A 92 15.62 8.14 -0.52
CA THR A 92 14.51 8.54 -1.39
C THR A 92 14.43 7.58 -2.57
N THR A 93 13.25 7.06 -2.87
CA THR A 93 13.03 6.02 -3.88
C THR A 93 11.98 6.42 -4.92
N CYS A 94 11.93 5.71 -6.04
CA CYS A 94 10.91 5.85 -7.08
C CYS A 94 9.56 5.25 -6.64
N GLY A 95 8.99 5.81 -5.57
CA GLY A 95 7.79 5.33 -4.90
C GLY A 95 8.08 4.18 -3.93
N SER A 96 7.06 3.81 -3.13
CA SER A 96 7.17 2.70 -2.18
C SER A 96 7.44 1.35 -2.85
N THR A 97 7.07 1.18 -4.11
CA THR A 97 7.36 -0.05 -4.88
C THR A 97 8.86 -0.31 -4.94
N GLU A 98 9.66 0.71 -5.25
CA GLU A 98 11.11 0.56 -5.21
C GLU A 98 11.63 0.45 -3.78
N ALA A 99 11.07 1.21 -2.83
CA ALA A 99 11.45 1.12 -1.42
C ALA A 99 11.34 -0.32 -0.90
N MET A 100 10.22 -0.99 -1.17
CA MET A 100 9.99 -2.39 -0.80
C MET A 100 10.98 -3.34 -1.47
N MET A 101 11.19 -3.19 -2.79
CA MET A 101 12.14 -4.04 -3.52
C MET A 101 13.57 -3.83 -3.04
N ALA A 102 14.00 -2.58 -2.83
CA ALA A 102 15.34 -2.29 -2.33
C ALA A 102 15.54 -2.82 -0.90
N ALA A 103 14.53 -2.72 -0.04
CA ALA A 103 14.54 -3.33 1.29
C ALA A 103 14.67 -4.85 1.21
N MET A 104 13.86 -5.52 0.38
CA MET A 104 13.92 -6.97 0.17
C MET A 104 15.28 -7.43 -0.32
N MET A 105 15.83 -6.79 -1.37
CA MET A 105 17.15 -7.12 -1.90
C MET A 105 18.29 -6.84 -0.92
N THR A 106 18.07 -5.97 0.06
CA THR A 106 19.05 -5.66 1.10
C THR A 106 19.12 -6.73 2.18
N VAL A 107 17.99 -7.33 2.56
CA VAL A 107 17.93 -8.26 3.70
C VAL A 107 17.88 -9.73 3.28
N ALA A 108 17.26 -10.06 2.15
CA ALA A 108 17.03 -11.45 1.72
C ALA A 108 18.08 -11.94 0.71
N ASN A 109 18.57 -13.15 0.94
CA ASN A 109 19.36 -13.91 -0.03
C ASN A 109 18.48 -14.93 -0.76
N PRO A 110 18.93 -15.46 -1.91
CA PRO A 110 18.26 -16.58 -2.56
C PRO A 110 18.07 -17.78 -1.61
N GLY A 111 16.81 -18.25 -1.52
CA GLY A 111 16.41 -19.35 -0.64
C GLY A 111 16.01 -18.94 0.78
N ASP A 112 16.19 -17.67 1.16
CA ASP A 112 15.64 -17.17 2.42
C ASP A 112 14.11 -17.14 2.38
N LYS A 113 13.48 -17.28 3.54
CA LYS A 113 12.02 -17.23 3.69
C LYS A 113 11.57 -15.87 4.16
N VAL A 114 10.39 -15.43 3.69
CA VAL A 114 9.80 -14.15 4.07
C VAL A 114 8.33 -14.34 4.41
N ILE A 115 7.92 -13.89 5.61
CA ILE A 115 6.50 -13.90 6.00
C ILE A 115 5.77 -12.78 5.30
N VAL A 116 4.62 -13.12 4.70
CA VAL A 116 3.68 -12.18 4.07
C VAL A 116 2.29 -12.47 4.61
N PHE A 117 1.63 -11.49 5.21
CA PHE A 117 0.23 -11.66 5.61
C PHE A 117 -0.69 -11.77 4.38
N SER A 118 -1.65 -12.67 4.42
CA SER A 118 -2.68 -12.84 3.38
C SER A 118 -4.05 -12.41 3.95
N PRO A 119 -4.74 -11.43 3.38
CA PRO A 119 -4.51 -10.81 2.07
C PRO A 119 -3.32 -9.82 2.06
N PHE A 120 -2.73 -9.66 0.88
CA PHE A 120 -1.56 -8.82 0.66
C PHE A 120 -1.70 -7.95 -0.59
N TYR A 121 -0.92 -6.88 -0.65
CA TYR A 121 -0.75 -6.16 -1.90
C TYR A 121 0.12 -7.00 -2.86
N GLU A 122 -0.31 -7.13 -4.11
CA GLU A 122 0.27 -8.07 -5.10
C GLU A 122 1.80 -7.95 -5.27
N ASN A 123 2.40 -6.80 -4.98
CA ASN A 123 3.84 -6.62 -5.08
C ASN A 123 4.62 -7.46 -4.05
N TYR A 124 4.10 -7.71 -2.84
CA TYR A 124 4.91 -8.34 -1.79
C TYR A 124 5.36 -9.76 -2.14
N GLY A 125 4.46 -10.55 -2.76
CA GLY A 125 4.84 -11.84 -3.30
C GLY A 125 5.84 -11.74 -4.44
N ALA A 126 5.63 -10.80 -5.37
CA ALA A 126 6.54 -10.55 -6.49
C ALA A 126 7.92 -10.06 -6.01
N ASP A 127 7.97 -9.12 -5.07
CA ASP A 127 9.21 -8.59 -4.50
C ASP A 127 10.03 -9.71 -3.81
N THR A 128 9.34 -10.61 -3.09
CA THR A 128 9.96 -11.78 -2.45
C THR A 128 10.58 -12.70 -3.51
N ILE A 129 9.83 -13.08 -4.54
CA ILE A 129 10.30 -13.99 -5.60
C ILE A 129 11.44 -13.33 -6.42
N LEU A 130 11.32 -12.05 -6.77
CA LEU A 130 12.34 -11.34 -7.51
C LEU A 130 13.66 -11.20 -6.72
N SER A 131 13.59 -11.12 -5.40
CA SER A 131 14.76 -11.16 -4.52
C SER A 131 15.37 -12.56 -4.36
N GLY A 132 14.72 -13.58 -4.94
CA GLY A 132 15.14 -14.98 -4.84
C GLY A 132 14.69 -15.67 -3.55
N ALA A 133 13.90 -15.02 -2.71
CA ALA A 133 13.36 -15.57 -1.49
C ALA A 133 12.03 -16.30 -1.71
N GLU A 134 11.59 -17.06 -0.70
CA GLU A 134 10.36 -17.85 -0.71
C GLU A 134 9.32 -17.23 0.25
N PRO A 135 8.09 -16.90 -0.19
CA PRO A 135 7.09 -16.35 0.68
C PRO A 135 6.41 -17.43 1.54
N ILE A 136 6.29 -17.17 2.84
CA ILE A 136 5.43 -17.89 3.78
C ILE A 136 4.19 -17.03 4.01
N TYR A 137 3.02 -17.52 3.61
CA TYR A 137 1.78 -16.77 3.80
C TYR A 137 1.13 -17.09 5.14
N VAL A 138 0.74 -16.05 5.90
CA VAL A 138 0.01 -16.16 7.17
C VAL A 138 -1.37 -15.52 6.99
N PRO A 139 -2.46 -16.28 7.18
CA PRO A 139 -3.81 -15.77 6.98
C PRO A 139 -4.19 -14.67 7.96
N LEU A 140 -4.87 -13.65 7.46
CA LEU A 140 -5.68 -12.71 8.23
C LEU A 140 -7.15 -13.09 8.05
N HIS A 141 -7.81 -13.48 9.13
CA HIS A 141 -9.13 -14.07 9.09
C HIS A 141 -10.25 -13.00 9.10
N PRO A 142 -11.14 -12.97 8.07
CA PRO A 142 -12.28 -12.06 8.07
C PRO A 142 -13.27 -12.39 9.23
N PRO A 143 -14.15 -11.46 9.64
CA PRO A 143 -14.34 -10.14 9.05
C PRO A 143 -13.36 -9.06 9.53
N LEU A 144 -12.65 -9.29 10.66
CA LEU A 144 -11.76 -8.30 11.28
C LEU A 144 -10.31 -8.41 10.80
N PHE A 145 -9.99 -9.43 10.01
CA PHE A 145 -8.64 -9.69 9.50
C PHE A 145 -7.58 -9.81 10.61
N ASN A 146 -7.94 -10.50 11.69
CA ASN A 146 -7.01 -10.86 12.75
C ASN A 146 -6.18 -12.09 12.31
N PHE A 147 -4.90 -12.13 12.69
CA PHE A 147 -4.10 -13.35 12.53
C PHE A 147 -4.34 -14.30 13.71
N ASN A 148 -4.12 -15.58 13.46
CA ASN A 148 -4.02 -16.59 14.53
C ASN A 148 -2.57 -16.61 15.02
N VAL A 149 -2.38 -16.55 16.34
CA VAL A 149 -1.04 -16.51 16.97
C VAL A 149 -0.24 -17.78 16.69
N ASP A 150 -0.90 -18.94 16.73
CA ASP A 150 -0.23 -20.24 16.49
C ASP A 150 0.22 -20.37 15.01
N GLU A 151 -0.60 -19.88 14.06
CA GLU A 151 -0.25 -19.84 12.64
C GLU A 151 0.94 -18.91 12.40
N LEU A 152 0.96 -17.74 13.02
CA LEU A 152 2.05 -16.80 12.93
C LEU A 152 3.33 -17.38 13.55
N GLU A 153 3.25 -17.98 14.75
CA GLU A 153 4.41 -18.61 15.38
C GLU A 153 4.93 -19.79 14.56
N ALA A 154 4.05 -20.58 13.95
CA ALA A 154 4.43 -21.66 13.05
C ALA A 154 5.22 -21.16 11.82
N ALA A 155 4.88 -19.95 11.32
CA ALA A 155 5.64 -19.31 10.26
C ALA A 155 7.02 -18.85 10.77
N PHE A 156 7.11 -18.24 11.95
CA PHE A 156 8.38 -17.81 12.54
C PHE A 156 9.30 -18.98 12.90
N ARG A 157 8.77 -20.15 13.27
CA ARG A 157 9.56 -21.36 13.50
C ARG A 157 10.28 -21.88 12.26
N GLN A 158 9.92 -21.39 11.07
CA GLN A 158 10.64 -21.67 9.83
C GLN A 158 11.88 -20.76 9.64
N HIS A 159 12.21 -19.94 10.63
CA HIS A 159 13.32 -18.98 10.64
C HIS A 159 13.31 -18.03 9.43
N PRO A 160 12.21 -17.26 9.24
CA PRO A 160 12.13 -16.31 8.13
C PRO A 160 13.17 -15.22 8.28
N LYS A 161 13.75 -14.80 7.18
CA LYS A 161 14.70 -13.69 7.13
C LYS A 161 14.03 -12.34 7.39
N ALA A 162 12.80 -12.19 6.86
CA ALA A 162 12.02 -10.99 7.02
C ALA A 162 10.52 -11.28 7.14
N LEU A 163 9.78 -10.30 7.66
CA LEU A 163 8.33 -10.21 7.65
C LEU A 163 7.93 -8.90 6.96
N ILE A 164 6.98 -8.94 6.03
CA ILE A 164 6.38 -7.75 5.41
C ILE A 164 5.08 -7.40 6.15
N LEU A 165 5.00 -6.16 6.65
CA LEU A 165 3.88 -5.64 7.42
C LEU A 165 3.29 -4.39 6.75
N CYS A 166 2.10 -4.50 6.15
CA CYS A 166 1.36 -3.36 5.60
C CYS A 166 0.40 -2.80 6.64
N ASN A 167 0.65 -1.58 7.13
CA ASN A 167 -0.17 -0.96 8.17
C ASN A 167 -0.35 0.55 7.92
N PRO A 168 -1.58 1.01 7.63
CA PRO A 168 -2.82 0.27 7.34
C PRO A 168 -2.76 -0.62 6.11
N SER A 169 -3.50 -1.73 6.14
CA SER A 169 -3.41 -2.79 5.14
C SER A 169 -4.15 -2.47 3.84
N ASN A 170 -3.53 -2.75 2.73
CA ASN A 170 -4.12 -2.96 1.43
C ASN A 170 -4.08 -4.48 1.14
N PRO A 171 -5.23 -5.16 0.92
CA PRO A 171 -6.53 -4.64 0.47
C PRO A 171 -7.61 -4.49 1.54
N CYS A 172 -7.43 -4.98 2.76
CA CYS A 172 -8.53 -5.17 3.71
C CYS A 172 -8.83 -3.98 4.63
N GLY A 173 -8.00 -2.94 4.61
CA GLY A 173 -8.19 -1.76 5.46
C GLY A 173 -7.96 -2.00 6.95
N LYS A 174 -7.37 -3.15 7.36
CA LYS A 174 -7.02 -3.40 8.75
C LYS A 174 -5.97 -2.41 9.23
N VAL A 175 -6.12 -1.95 10.45
CA VAL A 175 -5.08 -1.28 11.24
C VAL A 175 -4.68 -2.22 12.37
N PHE A 176 -3.42 -2.64 12.39
CA PHE A 176 -2.92 -3.48 13.47
C PHE A 176 -2.91 -2.69 14.78
N THR A 177 -3.48 -3.27 15.81
CA THR A 177 -3.46 -2.71 17.17
C THR A 177 -2.05 -2.74 17.74
N ARG A 178 -1.78 -1.86 18.71
CA ARG A 178 -0.49 -1.85 19.39
C ARG A 178 -0.15 -3.22 20.00
N ALA A 179 -1.12 -3.90 20.60
CA ALA A 179 -0.92 -5.24 21.15
C ALA A 179 -0.56 -6.29 20.10
N GLU A 180 -1.21 -6.26 18.93
CA GLU A 180 -0.85 -7.13 17.81
C GLU A 180 0.58 -6.85 17.31
N LEU A 181 0.95 -5.57 17.23
CA LEU A 181 2.29 -5.16 16.79
C LEU A 181 3.37 -5.55 17.80
N GLU A 182 3.09 -5.42 19.10
CA GLU A 182 4.00 -5.87 20.18
C GLU A 182 4.21 -7.38 20.12
N LEU A 183 3.16 -8.15 19.87
CA LEU A 183 3.24 -9.62 19.71
C LEU A 183 4.09 -10.01 18.48
N ILE A 184 3.94 -9.29 17.36
CA ILE A 184 4.81 -9.47 16.18
C ILE A 184 6.25 -9.09 16.51
N ALA A 185 6.47 -8.03 17.28
CA ALA A 185 7.79 -7.56 17.69
C ALA A 185 8.51 -8.60 18.55
N ASP A 186 7.83 -9.18 19.54
CA ASP A 186 8.36 -10.25 20.40
C ASP A 186 8.81 -11.48 19.56
N MET A 187 8.00 -11.85 18.57
CA MET A 187 8.35 -12.93 17.65
C MET A 187 9.53 -12.55 16.74
N ALA A 188 9.55 -11.34 16.21
CA ALA A 188 10.64 -10.86 15.36
C ALA A 188 11.97 -10.81 16.13
N GLU A 189 11.95 -10.45 17.42
CA GLU A 189 13.13 -10.50 18.29
C GLU A 189 13.54 -11.95 18.58
N LYS A 190 12.60 -12.78 19.02
CA LYS A 190 12.83 -14.20 19.36
C LYS A 190 13.45 -15.01 18.21
N TYR A 191 13.06 -14.74 16.97
CA TYR A 191 13.48 -15.49 15.79
C TYR A 191 14.49 -14.74 14.92
N ASP A 192 14.99 -13.58 15.38
CA ASP A 192 15.97 -12.70 14.71
C ASP A 192 15.56 -12.35 13.27
N THR A 193 14.32 -11.88 13.12
CA THR A 193 13.69 -11.58 11.85
C THR A 193 13.65 -10.06 11.61
N TYR A 194 14.01 -9.61 10.40
CA TYR A 194 13.80 -8.23 9.97
C TYR A 194 12.32 -7.96 9.74
N VAL A 195 11.87 -6.71 9.94
CA VAL A 195 10.51 -6.29 9.60
C VAL A 195 10.56 -5.18 8.57
N ILE A 196 9.94 -5.40 7.41
CA ILE A 196 9.81 -4.40 6.36
C ILE A 196 8.35 -3.91 6.41
N THR A 197 8.16 -2.64 6.77
CA THR A 197 6.82 -2.07 6.85
C THR A 197 6.47 -1.33 5.56
N ASP A 198 5.19 -1.41 5.14
CA ASP A 198 4.61 -0.51 4.14
C ASP A 198 3.60 0.39 4.85
N GLU A 199 3.98 1.67 5.00
CA GLU A 199 3.26 2.66 5.80
C GLU A 199 2.64 3.78 4.94
N VAL A 200 2.39 3.52 3.65
CA VAL A 200 1.88 4.52 2.69
C VAL A 200 0.52 5.13 3.07
N TYR A 201 -0.24 4.49 3.96
CA TYR A 201 -1.53 4.95 4.46
C TYR A 201 -1.44 5.51 5.89
N GLU A 202 -0.27 5.83 6.41
CA GLU A 202 -0.01 6.29 7.79
C GLU A 202 -0.93 7.41 8.28
N HIS A 203 -1.41 8.27 7.37
CA HIS A 203 -2.30 9.39 7.66
C HIS A 203 -3.79 9.14 7.39
N ILE A 204 -4.15 7.93 6.95
CA ILE A 204 -5.53 7.56 6.62
C ILE A 204 -5.94 6.42 7.55
N VAL A 205 -6.19 6.76 8.81
CA VAL A 205 -6.56 5.85 9.89
C VAL A 205 -7.77 6.40 10.62
N TYR A 206 -8.87 5.67 10.58
CA TYR A 206 -10.17 6.12 11.08
C TYR A 206 -10.33 5.85 12.58
N ALA A 207 -10.92 6.79 13.30
CA ALA A 207 -11.24 6.60 14.72
C ALA A 207 -12.11 5.34 14.93
N PRO A 208 -11.88 4.58 16.01
CA PRO A 208 -10.98 4.85 17.14
C PRO A 208 -9.53 4.37 16.96
N TYR A 209 -9.17 3.87 15.77
CA TYR A 209 -7.84 3.31 15.48
C TYR A 209 -6.78 4.40 15.39
N GLN A 210 -5.53 4.02 15.62
CA GLN A 210 -4.37 4.90 15.53
C GLN A 210 -3.22 4.17 14.84
N HIS A 211 -2.46 4.88 14.00
CA HIS A 211 -1.25 4.35 13.42
C HIS A 211 -0.14 4.24 14.47
N THR A 212 0.53 3.11 14.47
CA THR A 212 1.74 2.89 15.27
C THR A 212 2.88 2.53 14.33
N TYR A 213 3.92 3.34 14.31
CA TYR A 213 5.15 3.02 13.58
C TYR A 213 5.86 1.85 14.23
N PHE A 214 5.99 0.74 13.52
CA PHE A 214 6.59 -0.48 14.08
C PHE A 214 8.01 -0.27 14.57
N ALA A 215 8.79 0.54 13.87
CA ALA A 215 10.15 0.90 14.24
C ALA A 215 10.28 1.61 15.61
N THR A 216 9.18 2.14 16.15
CA THR A 216 9.16 2.83 17.45
C THR A 216 8.88 1.91 18.64
N LEU A 217 8.53 0.65 18.38
CA LEU A 217 8.36 -0.34 19.44
C LEU A 217 9.72 -0.68 20.07
N PRO A 218 9.74 -1.05 21.37
CA PRO A 218 10.98 -1.43 22.03
C PRO A 218 11.76 -2.50 21.27
N GLY A 219 13.06 -2.29 21.05
CA GLY A 219 13.93 -3.24 20.34
C GLY A 219 13.78 -3.27 18.81
N MET A 220 12.74 -2.64 18.24
CA MET A 220 12.41 -2.83 16.82
C MET A 220 13.18 -1.92 15.86
N TRP A 221 13.73 -0.80 16.32
CA TRP A 221 14.49 0.09 15.44
C TRP A 221 15.60 -0.63 14.68
N GLN A 222 16.38 -1.47 15.36
CA GLN A 222 17.57 -2.11 14.79
C GLN A 222 17.25 -3.16 13.71
N ARG A 223 15.99 -3.60 13.60
CA ARG A 223 15.54 -4.64 12.67
C ARG A 223 14.41 -4.22 11.74
N THR A 224 14.03 -2.92 11.75
CA THR A 224 12.91 -2.42 10.93
C THR A 224 13.42 -1.56 9.78
N ILE A 225 12.83 -1.79 8.61
CA ILE A 225 12.92 -0.92 7.45
C ILE A 225 11.53 -0.34 7.21
N SER A 226 11.31 0.92 7.56
CA SER A 226 10.06 1.61 7.29
C SER A 226 10.05 2.11 5.86
N CYS A 227 9.16 1.53 5.03
CA CYS A 227 8.93 1.95 3.66
C CYS A 227 7.65 2.77 3.58
N SER A 228 7.68 3.89 2.89
CA SER A 228 6.49 4.71 2.66
C SER A 228 6.58 5.50 1.35
N SER A 229 5.56 6.30 1.05
CA SER A 229 5.56 7.20 -0.09
C SER A 229 4.73 8.45 0.16
N LEU A 230 4.97 9.46 -0.65
CA LEU A 230 4.21 10.71 -0.63
C LEU A 230 2.93 10.62 -1.48
N SER A 231 2.78 9.50 -2.19
CA SER A 231 1.74 9.27 -3.20
C SER A 231 0.31 9.40 -2.66
N LYS A 232 0.06 8.89 -1.45
CA LYS A 232 -1.29 8.82 -0.87
C LYS A 232 -1.61 10.05 -0.06
N THR A 233 -0.63 10.54 0.68
CA THR A 233 -0.74 11.74 1.51
C THR A 233 -1.00 12.99 0.68
N TYR A 234 -0.34 13.13 -0.47
CA TYR A 234 -0.42 14.35 -1.29
C TYR A 234 -1.11 14.16 -2.64
N SER A 235 -1.76 13.01 -2.88
CA SER A 235 -2.47 12.71 -4.14
C SER A 235 -1.58 12.78 -5.40
N ILE A 236 -0.31 12.34 -5.28
CA ILE A 236 0.72 12.40 -6.33
C ILE A 236 1.22 11.00 -6.74
N THR A 237 0.31 10.04 -6.89
CA THR A 237 0.67 8.65 -7.20
C THR A 237 1.54 8.51 -8.46
N GLY A 238 1.37 9.38 -9.44
CA GLY A 238 2.14 9.41 -10.68
C GLY A 238 3.54 10.02 -10.56
N TRP A 239 3.85 10.72 -9.47
CA TRP A 239 5.17 11.36 -9.28
C TRP A 239 6.26 10.38 -8.88
N ARG A 240 5.88 9.22 -8.40
CA ARG A 240 6.81 8.17 -8.01
C ARG A 240 7.84 8.64 -6.98
N LEU A 241 7.39 9.22 -5.87
CA LEU A 241 8.22 9.60 -4.73
C LEU A 241 7.88 8.73 -3.52
N GLY A 242 8.87 8.00 -3.04
CA GLY A 242 8.82 7.19 -1.84
C GLY A 242 10.13 7.29 -1.07
N TYR A 243 10.23 6.55 0.01
CA TYR A 243 11.42 6.55 0.85
C TYR A 243 11.50 5.31 1.74
N THR A 244 12.70 5.03 2.20
CA THR A 244 12.96 4.13 3.33
C THR A 244 13.54 4.91 4.50
N ILE A 245 13.19 4.48 5.72
CA ILE A 245 13.82 4.91 6.97
C ILE A 245 14.27 3.66 7.71
N ALA A 246 15.56 3.59 8.02
CA ALA A 246 16.18 2.43 8.66
C ALA A 246 17.46 2.84 9.40
N PRO A 247 18.02 1.98 10.29
CA PRO A 247 19.33 2.19 10.89
C PRO A 247 20.42 2.43 9.84
N PRO A 248 21.48 3.18 10.18
CA PRO A 248 22.54 3.55 9.24
C PRO A 248 23.19 2.38 8.49
N GLU A 249 23.41 1.25 9.16
CA GLU A 249 23.98 0.04 8.56
C GLU A 249 23.10 -0.56 7.45
N ILE A 250 21.78 -0.58 7.67
CA ILE A 250 20.82 -1.07 6.71
C ILE A 250 20.68 -0.07 5.56
N THR A 251 20.57 1.22 5.91
CA THR A 251 20.46 2.32 4.93
C THR A 251 21.65 2.37 3.99
N ASP A 252 22.90 2.15 4.46
CA ASP A 252 24.08 2.09 3.60
C ASP A 252 23.97 0.98 2.54
N ARG A 253 23.36 -0.14 2.87
CA ARG A 253 23.13 -1.22 1.92
C ARG A 253 21.98 -0.92 0.96
N ILE A 254 20.89 -0.31 1.46
CA ILE A 254 19.77 0.13 0.62
C ILE A 254 20.25 1.15 -0.43
N LYS A 255 21.14 2.10 -0.05
CA LYS A 255 21.74 3.06 -0.99
C LYS A 255 22.42 2.37 -2.16
N LYS A 256 23.14 1.28 -1.93
CA LYS A 256 23.83 0.52 -2.98
C LYS A 256 22.84 -0.18 -3.93
N VAL A 257 21.79 -0.78 -3.39
CA VAL A 257 20.74 -1.42 -4.20
C VAL A 257 20.00 -0.37 -5.03
N HIS A 258 19.56 0.71 -4.41
CA HIS A 258 18.85 1.81 -5.05
C HIS A 258 19.65 2.45 -6.18
N ASP A 259 20.96 2.67 -5.98
CA ASP A 259 21.84 3.29 -6.97
C ASP A 259 21.88 2.48 -8.29
N PHE A 260 21.90 1.15 -8.21
CA PHE A 260 21.91 0.28 -9.38
C PHE A 260 20.51 -0.08 -9.92
N LEU A 261 19.45 0.13 -9.16
CA LEU A 261 18.08 -0.08 -9.65
C LEU A 261 17.60 1.11 -10.49
N THR A 262 17.80 2.34 -10.00
CA THR A 262 17.14 3.53 -10.56
C THR A 262 18.03 4.75 -10.67
N VAL A 263 19.24 4.74 -10.09
CA VAL A 263 20.17 5.90 -9.98
C VAL A 263 19.62 6.99 -9.05
N GLY A 264 18.32 7.21 -9.00
CA GLY A 264 17.68 8.20 -8.12
C GLY A 264 16.25 8.51 -8.55
N ALA A 265 15.49 9.06 -7.61
CA ALA A 265 14.17 9.59 -7.88
C ALA A 265 14.26 10.96 -8.59
N ALA A 266 13.21 11.34 -9.31
CA ALA A 266 13.17 12.57 -10.11
C ALA A 266 13.46 13.82 -9.26
N ALA A 267 14.60 14.47 -9.53
CA ALA A 267 15.09 15.63 -8.75
C ALA A 267 14.09 16.80 -8.74
N PRO A 268 13.46 17.22 -9.86
CA PRO A 268 12.48 18.31 -9.83
C PRO A 268 11.28 18.02 -8.93
N LEU A 269 10.84 16.77 -8.89
CA LEU A 269 9.67 16.37 -8.09
C LEU A 269 10.00 16.28 -6.60
N GLN A 270 11.23 15.91 -6.24
CA GLN A 270 11.70 15.98 -4.86
C GLN A 270 11.64 17.43 -4.35
N GLU A 271 12.11 18.38 -5.16
CA GLU A 271 12.09 19.80 -4.82
C GLU A 271 10.66 20.34 -4.73
N ALA A 272 9.81 19.97 -5.68
CA ALA A 272 8.43 20.44 -5.76
C ALA A 272 7.56 20.03 -4.57
N VAL A 273 7.85 18.89 -3.92
CA VAL A 273 7.03 18.36 -2.82
C VAL A 273 7.43 18.87 -1.43
N ILE A 274 8.55 19.58 -1.30
CA ILE A 274 9.05 20.09 -0.01
C ILE A 274 8.01 20.89 0.77
N PRO A 275 7.23 21.81 0.15
CA PRO A 275 6.14 22.50 0.87
C PRO A 275 5.17 21.53 1.56
N GLY A 276 4.83 20.41 0.89
CA GLY A 276 3.97 19.37 1.45
C GLY A 276 4.55 18.70 2.70
N LEU A 277 5.86 18.41 2.69
CA LEU A 277 6.54 17.82 3.86
C LEU A 277 6.53 18.75 5.08
N ARG A 278 6.39 20.05 4.86
CA ARG A 278 6.35 21.10 5.91
C ARG A 278 4.94 21.50 6.34
N PHE A 279 3.90 20.84 5.81
CA PHE A 279 2.53 21.11 6.27
C PHE A 279 2.36 20.83 7.75
N GLY A 280 1.58 21.67 8.41
CA GLY A 280 1.17 21.52 9.80
C GLY A 280 0.16 20.39 10.01
N GLN A 281 -0.17 20.10 11.26
CA GLN A 281 -1.14 19.06 11.65
C GLN A 281 -2.53 19.30 11.04
N GLU A 282 -2.89 20.53 10.75
CA GLU A 282 -4.16 20.91 10.12
C GLU A 282 -4.36 20.19 8.78
N TYR A 283 -3.32 20.14 7.93
CA TYR A 283 -3.41 19.43 6.66
C TYR A 283 -3.76 17.94 6.84
N TYR A 284 -3.13 17.27 7.79
CA TYR A 284 -3.37 15.84 8.04
C TYR A 284 -4.74 15.60 8.67
N ASN A 285 -5.23 16.54 9.49
CA ASN A 285 -6.59 16.49 10.03
C ASN A 285 -7.64 16.64 8.90
N ASP A 286 -7.45 17.58 7.97
CA ASP A 286 -8.33 17.80 6.84
C ASP A 286 -8.29 16.61 5.85
N LEU A 287 -7.12 16.05 5.62
CA LEU A 287 -6.95 14.83 4.83
C LEU A 287 -7.77 13.68 5.43
N LEU A 288 -7.61 13.44 6.73
CA LEU A 288 -8.34 12.39 7.44
C LEU A 288 -9.85 12.64 7.44
N ALA A 289 -10.29 13.88 7.70
CA ALA A 289 -11.70 14.26 7.65
C ALA A 289 -12.30 14.03 6.25
N THR A 290 -11.55 14.36 5.20
CA THR A 290 -11.95 14.12 3.82
C THR A 290 -12.13 12.63 3.53
N TYR A 291 -11.17 11.78 3.91
CA TYR A 291 -11.29 10.34 3.69
C TYR A 291 -12.33 9.68 4.60
N THR A 292 -12.53 10.17 5.82
CA THR A 292 -13.60 9.69 6.71
C THR A 292 -14.96 9.92 6.07
N ARG A 293 -15.23 11.13 5.58
CA ARG A 293 -16.49 11.47 4.88
C ARG A 293 -16.71 10.60 3.64
N LYS A 294 -15.66 10.37 2.83
CA LYS A 294 -15.73 9.51 1.64
C LYS A 294 -15.99 8.05 1.99
N ARG A 295 -15.36 7.54 3.06
CA ARG A 295 -15.62 6.20 3.61
C ARG A 295 -17.08 6.08 4.01
N ASP A 296 -17.57 7.02 4.81
CA ASP A 296 -18.92 6.98 5.36
C ASP A 296 -19.95 7.06 4.22
N LEU A 297 -19.79 7.99 3.28
CA LEU A 297 -20.62 8.09 2.09
C LEU A 297 -20.72 6.75 1.31
N PHE A 298 -19.58 6.08 1.12
CA PHE A 298 -19.56 4.85 0.32
C PHE A 298 -20.10 3.65 1.13
N VAL A 299 -19.79 3.56 2.42
CA VAL A 299 -20.31 2.54 3.36
C VAL A 299 -21.83 2.66 3.47
N GLU A 300 -22.35 3.86 3.80
CA GLU A 300 -23.79 4.11 3.91
C GLU A 300 -24.54 3.82 2.60
N GLY A 301 -23.92 4.15 1.47
CA GLY A 301 -24.47 3.82 0.16
C GLY A 301 -24.57 2.33 -0.11
N LEU A 302 -23.54 1.55 0.24
CA LEU A 302 -23.57 0.09 0.10
C LEU A 302 -24.58 -0.55 1.07
N ASP A 303 -24.69 -0.03 2.30
CA ASP A 303 -25.70 -0.45 3.29
C ASP A 303 -27.12 -0.19 2.76
N ALA A 304 -27.38 0.98 2.21
CA ALA A 304 -28.68 1.34 1.63
C ALA A 304 -29.09 0.42 0.46
N ILE A 305 -28.13 -0.04 -0.32
CA ILE A 305 -28.34 -1.03 -1.40
C ILE A 305 -28.49 -2.46 -0.82
N GLY A 306 -28.06 -2.69 0.41
CA GLY A 306 -28.06 -3.99 1.07
C GLY A 306 -26.94 -4.92 0.59
N LEU A 307 -25.82 -4.38 0.15
CA LEU A 307 -24.64 -5.15 -0.25
C LEU A 307 -23.73 -5.40 0.96
N GLN A 308 -23.43 -6.65 1.24
CA GLN A 308 -22.54 -7.03 2.34
C GLN A 308 -21.12 -6.58 2.07
N HIS A 309 -20.48 -5.92 3.04
CA HIS A 309 -19.13 -5.39 2.88
C HIS A 309 -18.40 -5.27 4.22
N THR A 310 -17.09 -5.03 4.17
CA THR A 310 -16.27 -4.69 5.35
C THR A 310 -16.31 -3.20 5.61
N VAL A 311 -16.07 -2.79 6.87
CA VAL A 311 -15.83 -1.38 7.23
C VAL A 311 -14.32 -1.22 7.47
N PRO A 312 -13.60 -0.46 6.64
CA PRO A 312 -12.16 -0.31 6.79
C PRO A 312 -11.80 0.54 8.01
N GLN A 313 -10.76 0.12 8.71
CA GLN A 313 -10.17 0.81 9.86
C GLN A 313 -9.14 1.87 9.42
N GLY A 314 -8.56 1.68 8.23
CA GLY A 314 -7.62 2.61 7.60
C GLY A 314 -7.51 2.38 6.10
N ALA A 315 -6.60 3.09 5.43
CA ALA A 315 -6.49 3.15 3.98
C ALA A 315 -7.79 3.65 3.33
N TYR A 316 -8.04 3.32 2.07
CA TYR A 316 -9.26 3.75 1.36
C TYR A 316 -9.87 2.61 0.51
N TYR A 317 -9.83 1.40 1.05
CA TYR A 317 -10.37 0.20 0.40
C TYR A 317 -11.51 -0.41 1.20
N ILE A 318 -12.46 -0.99 0.48
CA ILE A 318 -13.57 -1.74 1.04
C ILE A 318 -13.71 -3.06 0.28
N LEU A 319 -14.02 -4.13 1.00
CA LEU A 319 -14.28 -5.44 0.41
C LEU A 319 -15.78 -5.69 0.43
N MET A 320 -16.34 -6.01 -0.74
CA MET A 320 -17.75 -6.36 -0.92
C MET A 320 -17.90 -7.86 -1.12
N ASP A 321 -18.83 -8.47 -0.42
CA ASP A 321 -19.19 -9.88 -0.57
C ASP A 321 -20.11 -10.07 -1.78
N ILE A 322 -19.75 -11.01 -2.65
CA ILE A 322 -20.49 -11.33 -3.86
C ILE A 322 -21.14 -12.72 -3.81
N SER A 323 -21.20 -13.37 -2.65
CA SER A 323 -21.75 -14.72 -2.49
C SER A 323 -23.19 -14.81 -2.96
N GLU A 324 -23.99 -13.75 -2.76
CA GLU A 324 -25.39 -13.71 -3.18
C GLU A 324 -25.59 -13.87 -4.69
N PHE A 325 -24.55 -13.60 -5.51
CA PHE A 325 -24.64 -13.66 -6.98
C PHE A 325 -24.27 -15.02 -7.57
N GLY A 326 -23.74 -15.96 -6.77
CA GLY A 326 -23.48 -17.34 -7.17
C GLY A 326 -22.40 -17.50 -8.26
N PHE A 327 -21.37 -16.66 -8.29
CA PHE A 327 -20.26 -16.79 -9.22
C PHE A 327 -19.14 -17.64 -8.61
N ASP A 328 -18.60 -18.58 -9.37
CA ASP A 328 -17.44 -19.38 -8.99
C ASP A 328 -16.13 -18.59 -9.11
N SER A 329 -16.11 -17.51 -9.88
CA SER A 329 -14.96 -16.66 -10.15
C SER A 329 -15.27 -15.20 -9.86
N ASP A 330 -14.57 -14.63 -8.90
CA ASP A 330 -14.59 -13.19 -8.60
C ASP A 330 -14.05 -12.34 -9.75
N LEU A 331 -13.11 -12.88 -10.55
CA LEU A 331 -12.60 -12.23 -11.76
C LEU A 331 -13.71 -12.11 -12.81
N GLU A 332 -14.45 -13.19 -13.08
CA GLU A 332 -15.59 -13.16 -13.98
C GLU A 332 -16.64 -12.15 -13.49
N PHE A 333 -16.94 -12.18 -12.19
CA PHE A 333 -17.87 -11.22 -11.61
C PHE A 333 -17.41 -9.77 -11.82
N CYS A 334 -16.14 -9.44 -11.59
CA CYS A 334 -15.59 -8.10 -11.80
C CYS A 334 -15.71 -7.66 -13.28
N GLU A 335 -15.50 -8.56 -14.23
CA GLU A 335 -15.67 -8.25 -15.66
C GLU A 335 -17.14 -7.98 -16.02
N VAL A 336 -18.06 -8.80 -15.49
CA VAL A 336 -19.52 -8.62 -15.66
C VAL A 336 -19.98 -7.31 -14.99
N LEU A 337 -19.51 -7.03 -13.77
CA LEU A 337 -19.82 -5.80 -13.06
C LEU A 337 -19.41 -4.55 -13.84
N ALA A 338 -18.19 -4.56 -14.40
CA ALA A 338 -17.72 -3.45 -15.24
C ALA A 338 -18.54 -3.30 -16.53
N ARG A 339 -18.90 -4.41 -17.19
CA ARG A 339 -19.61 -4.41 -18.45
C ARG A 339 -21.09 -4.03 -18.30
N ASP A 340 -21.79 -4.65 -17.35
CA ASP A 340 -23.26 -4.60 -17.28
C ASP A 340 -23.75 -3.54 -16.31
N VAL A 341 -23.04 -3.35 -15.17
CA VAL A 341 -23.38 -2.33 -14.15
C VAL A 341 -22.61 -1.03 -14.38
N GLY A 342 -21.39 -1.13 -14.94
CA GLY A 342 -20.56 0.03 -15.26
C GLY A 342 -19.73 0.51 -14.06
N VAL A 343 -19.36 -0.39 -13.14
CA VAL A 343 -18.45 -0.12 -12.00
C VAL A 343 -17.32 -1.12 -12.02
N GLY A 344 -16.08 -0.61 -11.99
CA GLY A 344 -14.88 -1.44 -11.97
C GLY A 344 -14.44 -1.78 -10.56
N ALA A 345 -14.12 -3.04 -10.32
CA ALA A 345 -13.59 -3.58 -9.06
C ALA A 345 -12.33 -4.42 -9.31
N VAL A 346 -11.67 -4.85 -8.24
CA VAL A 346 -10.58 -5.83 -8.31
C VAL A 346 -11.02 -7.13 -7.66
N PRO A 347 -10.84 -8.29 -8.34
CA PRO A 347 -11.10 -9.59 -7.74
C PRO A 347 -10.16 -9.83 -6.58
N ARG A 348 -10.69 -10.40 -5.50
CA ARG A 348 -9.92 -10.64 -4.28
C ARG A 348 -8.96 -11.82 -4.41
N SER A 349 -9.28 -12.83 -5.23
CA SER A 349 -8.43 -14.00 -5.45
C SER A 349 -6.97 -13.64 -5.79
N SER A 350 -6.73 -12.44 -6.33
CA SER A 350 -5.39 -11.92 -6.59
C SER A 350 -4.62 -11.46 -5.36
N PHE A 351 -5.29 -11.26 -4.22
CA PHE A 351 -4.69 -10.79 -2.96
C PHE A 351 -4.61 -11.87 -1.88
N PHE A 352 -5.18 -13.05 -2.12
CA PHE A 352 -5.24 -14.15 -1.16
C PHE A 352 -4.52 -15.37 -1.70
N ARG A 353 -3.94 -16.14 -0.80
CA ARG A 353 -3.46 -17.50 -1.10
C ARG A 353 -4.50 -18.56 -0.77
N GLU A 354 -5.36 -18.27 0.19
CA GLU A 354 -6.51 -19.11 0.51
C GLU A 354 -7.56 -19.04 -0.60
N PRO A 355 -8.35 -20.11 -0.85
CA PRO A 355 -9.36 -20.14 -1.90
C PRO A 355 -10.57 -19.25 -1.51
N VAL A 356 -10.42 -17.95 -1.63
CA VAL A 356 -11.47 -16.97 -1.33
C VAL A 356 -11.89 -16.28 -2.61
N ASN A 357 -13.03 -16.71 -3.19
CA ASN A 357 -13.54 -16.25 -4.48
C ASN A 357 -14.82 -15.42 -4.37
N HIS A 358 -15.24 -15.08 -3.14
CA HIS A 358 -16.52 -14.41 -2.87
C HIS A 358 -16.38 -12.95 -2.46
N LEU A 359 -15.20 -12.35 -2.63
CA LEU A 359 -14.98 -10.95 -2.28
C LEU A 359 -14.35 -10.19 -3.45
N ILE A 360 -14.75 -8.94 -3.60
CA ILE A 360 -14.13 -8.00 -4.52
C ILE A 360 -13.73 -6.74 -3.76
N ARG A 361 -12.75 -5.99 -4.28
CA ARG A 361 -12.26 -4.76 -3.66
C ARG A 361 -12.67 -3.55 -4.48
N PHE A 362 -13.27 -2.55 -3.81
CA PHE A 362 -13.38 -1.18 -4.28
C PHE A 362 -12.40 -0.28 -3.55
N HIS A 363 -12.12 0.88 -4.12
CA HIS A 363 -11.52 2.01 -3.41
C HIS A 363 -12.44 3.23 -3.49
N PHE A 364 -12.41 4.06 -2.45
CA PHE A 364 -13.24 5.26 -2.36
C PHE A 364 -12.44 6.57 -2.40
N ALA A 365 -11.18 6.55 -2.86
CA ALA A 365 -10.37 7.75 -3.08
C ALA A 365 -10.82 8.48 -4.35
N LYS A 366 -12.08 8.91 -4.40
CA LYS A 366 -12.71 9.60 -5.52
C LYS A 366 -13.45 10.84 -5.04
N ARG A 367 -13.79 11.74 -5.97
CA ARG A 367 -14.70 12.84 -5.66
C ARG A 367 -16.07 12.27 -5.27
N ASP A 368 -16.81 13.04 -4.47
CA ASP A 368 -18.12 12.60 -3.99
C ASP A 368 -19.09 12.33 -5.13
N GLU A 369 -19.05 13.17 -6.20
CA GLU A 369 -19.88 12.97 -7.39
C GLU A 369 -19.56 11.63 -8.08
N THR A 370 -18.28 11.22 -8.12
CA THR A 370 -17.86 9.94 -8.69
C THR A 370 -18.37 8.79 -7.83
N LEU A 371 -18.30 8.89 -6.50
CA LEU A 371 -18.80 7.87 -5.57
C LEU A 371 -20.33 7.77 -5.65
N CYS A 372 -21.06 8.87 -5.65
CA CYS A 372 -22.52 8.88 -5.82
C CYS A 372 -22.93 8.24 -7.16
N ALA A 373 -22.23 8.58 -8.25
CA ALA A 373 -22.51 7.99 -9.55
C ALA A 373 -22.24 6.47 -9.58
N ALA A 374 -21.22 6.00 -8.86
CA ALA A 374 -20.95 4.57 -8.73
C ALA A 374 -22.03 3.86 -7.90
N LEU A 375 -22.46 4.42 -6.78
CA LEU A 375 -23.54 3.89 -5.94
C LEU A 375 -24.86 3.81 -6.71
N ASN A 376 -25.24 4.86 -7.44
CA ASN A 376 -26.45 4.85 -8.30
C ASN A 376 -26.40 3.73 -9.36
N ARG A 377 -25.22 3.42 -9.90
CA ARG A 377 -25.07 2.27 -10.80
C ARG A 377 -25.20 0.95 -10.03
N LEU A 378 -24.63 0.83 -8.85
CA LEU A 378 -24.68 -0.36 -8.00
C LEU A 378 -26.11 -0.67 -7.52
N GLU A 379 -27.00 0.30 -7.35
CA GLU A 379 -28.42 0.06 -7.07
C GLU A 379 -29.09 -0.87 -8.09
N THR A 380 -28.60 -0.89 -9.32
CA THR A 380 -29.14 -1.73 -10.40
C THR A 380 -28.52 -3.14 -10.43
N ILE A 381 -27.59 -3.47 -9.53
CA ILE A 381 -26.75 -4.67 -9.63
C ILE A 381 -27.58 -5.95 -9.67
N ARG A 382 -28.53 -6.14 -8.75
CA ARG A 382 -29.37 -7.37 -8.71
C ARG A 382 -30.29 -7.53 -9.91
N LYS A 383 -30.66 -6.42 -10.57
CA LYS A 383 -31.44 -6.45 -11.81
C LYS A 383 -30.56 -6.84 -13.01
N LYS A 384 -29.32 -6.39 -13.05
CA LYS A 384 -28.40 -6.61 -14.17
C LYS A 384 -27.57 -7.87 -14.03
N ILE A 385 -27.29 -8.27 -12.80
CA ILE A 385 -26.58 -9.50 -12.46
C ILE A 385 -27.46 -10.31 -11.50
N PRO A 386 -28.44 -11.07 -12.04
CA PRO A 386 -29.27 -11.94 -11.19
C PRO A 386 -28.42 -13.07 -10.61
N ALA A 387 -28.82 -13.56 -9.43
CA ALA A 387 -28.17 -14.69 -8.79
C ALA A 387 -28.18 -15.92 -9.70
N ARG A 388 -27.03 -16.55 -9.83
CA ARG A 388 -26.89 -17.85 -10.52
C ARG A 388 -27.38 -18.96 -9.60
N LYS A 389 -28.07 -19.95 -10.16
CA LYS A 389 -28.57 -21.12 -9.43
C LYS A 389 -27.49 -22.19 -9.30
#